data_d70b66f0af91c15a69abd93f3d37d88f
#
_entry.id   d70b66f0af91c15a69abd93f3d37d88f
#
_cell.length_a   1.000
_cell.length_b   1.000
_cell.length_c   1.000
_cell.angle_alpha   90.00
_cell.angle_beta   90.00
_cell.angle_gamma   90.00
#
_symmetry.space_group_name_H-M   'P 1'
#
loop_
_entity.id
_entity.type
_entity.pdbx_description
1 polymer ?
#
loop_
_entity_poly.entity_id
_entity_poly.type
_entity_poly.pdbx_seq_one_letter_code
_entity_poly.pdbx_strand_id
1 'polypeptide(L)'
;DILTRLTDSIETAYQEGGGRAFAIELGTRVPDNEADVEVTQYRFSENFECRPCRIKYELPQPRLFSFNSPFGACSTCHGFGNVIELDIKLVVPDRAKSINQNAIEPWSKPHYRSHLAKLKRAARGHGIRMSLPWGELSDEERRFVIEGDGKGYSGIQGFFQGLERKKYKVHVRVFLSRYRSYVTCPECEGARLRQEARDVRVGDRTINEV
;
A
#
# COMPACT_ATOMS: atom_id res chain seq x y z
N ASP A 1 20.10 -48.20 -18.84
CA ASP A 1 19.01 -47.74 -19.68
C ASP A 1 19.08 -46.21 -19.84
N ILE A 2 18.86 -45.72 -21.06
CA ILE A 2 18.93 -44.26 -21.36
C ILE A 2 17.89 -43.48 -20.53
N LEU A 3 16.72 -44.04 -20.35
CA LEU A 3 15.64 -43.38 -19.59
C LEU A 3 16.02 -43.17 -18.13
N THR A 4 16.61 -44.19 -17.49
CA THR A 4 17.08 -44.11 -16.10
C THR A 4 18.16 -43.03 -15.95
N ARG A 5 19.16 -43.01 -16.84
CA ARG A 5 20.20 -42.01 -16.81
C ARG A 5 19.70 -40.59 -17.03
N LEU A 6 18.68 -40.41 -17.87
CA LEU A 6 18.04 -39.12 -18.11
C LEU A 6 17.30 -38.67 -16.84
N THR A 7 16.53 -39.58 -16.21
CA THR A 7 15.81 -39.29 -14.95
C THR A 7 16.79 -38.87 -13.84
N ASP A 8 17.84 -39.64 -13.62
CA ASP A 8 18.85 -39.33 -12.60
C ASP A 8 19.52 -37.96 -12.86
N SER A 9 19.78 -37.63 -14.13
CA SER A 9 20.36 -36.33 -14.51
C SER A 9 19.39 -35.18 -14.25
N ILE A 10 18.10 -35.37 -14.52
CA ILE A 10 17.06 -34.35 -14.27
C ILE A 10 16.88 -34.14 -12.76
N GLU A 11 16.80 -35.25 -11.96
CA GLU A 11 16.70 -35.17 -10.50
C GLU A 11 17.90 -34.44 -9.90
N THR A 12 19.10 -34.78 -10.33
CA THR A 12 20.32 -34.10 -9.91
C THR A 12 20.29 -32.61 -10.26
N ALA A 13 19.85 -32.25 -11.48
CA ALA A 13 19.76 -30.87 -11.91
C ALA A 13 18.77 -30.06 -11.05
N TYR A 14 17.64 -30.63 -10.66
CA TYR A 14 16.68 -29.99 -9.74
C TYR A 14 17.23 -29.86 -8.32
N GLN A 15 17.89 -30.89 -7.80
CA GLN A 15 18.50 -30.86 -6.46
C GLN A 15 19.57 -29.78 -6.36
N GLU A 16 20.54 -29.77 -7.29
CA GLU A 16 21.63 -28.78 -7.33
C GLU A 16 21.12 -27.37 -7.66
N GLY A 17 20.09 -27.26 -8.50
CA GLY A 17 19.46 -26.01 -8.91
C GLY A 17 18.45 -25.44 -7.91
N GLY A 18 18.24 -26.06 -6.74
CA GLY A 18 17.25 -25.61 -5.75
C GLY A 18 15.82 -25.59 -6.30
N GLY A 19 15.42 -26.66 -6.99
CA GLY A 19 14.12 -26.83 -7.63
C GLY A 19 14.02 -26.16 -9.00
N ARG A 20 15.16 -25.82 -9.64
CA ARG A 20 15.23 -25.26 -10.98
C ARG A 20 16.19 -26.04 -11.84
N ALA A 21 15.80 -26.30 -13.09
CA ALA A 21 16.63 -26.94 -14.07
C ALA A 21 16.50 -26.25 -15.43
N PHE A 22 17.48 -26.49 -16.29
CA PHE A 22 17.39 -26.08 -17.68
C PHE A 22 17.89 -27.19 -18.60
N ALA A 23 17.30 -27.30 -19.78
CA ALA A 23 17.77 -28.15 -20.84
C ALA A 23 18.26 -27.28 -22.02
N ILE A 24 19.36 -27.69 -22.60
CA ILE A 24 19.91 -27.03 -23.76
C ILE A 24 19.78 -28.00 -24.95
N GLU A 25 19.04 -27.55 -25.97
CA GLU A 25 19.00 -28.23 -27.23
C GLU A 25 20.03 -27.63 -28.15
N LEU A 26 20.97 -28.48 -28.58
CA LEU A 26 21.98 -28.12 -29.57
C LEU A 26 21.41 -28.39 -30.95
N GLY A 27 21.23 -27.35 -31.75
CA GLY A 27 20.81 -27.46 -33.13
C GLY A 27 21.80 -28.26 -33.98
N THR A 28 21.38 -28.75 -35.12
CA THR A 28 22.23 -29.42 -36.10
C THR A 28 23.29 -28.44 -36.60
N ARG A 29 24.58 -28.85 -36.58
CA ARG A 29 25.67 -28.07 -37.19
C ARG A 29 25.36 -27.75 -38.63
N VAL A 30 25.37 -26.45 -38.99
CA VAL A 30 25.39 -26.03 -40.40
C VAL A 30 26.77 -26.25 -40.93
N PRO A 31 26.98 -27.00 -42.04
CA PRO A 31 28.27 -27.47 -42.49
C PRO A 31 29.32 -26.39 -42.84
N ASP A 32 28.91 -25.16 -43.05
CA ASP A 32 29.78 -24.07 -43.54
C ASP A 32 30.12 -22.97 -42.54
N ASN A 33 29.75 -23.12 -41.26
CA ASN A 33 30.12 -22.11 -40.25
C ASN A 33 30.29 -22.75 -38.84
N GLU A 34 31.53 -22.90 -38.42
CA GLU A 34 31.85 -23.50 -37.11
C GLU A 34 31.43 -22.66 -35.90
N ALA A 35 30.94 -21.43 -36.10
CA ALA A 35 30.65 -20.47 -35.05
C ALA A 35 29.18 -20.38 -34.63
N ASP A 36 28.21 -20.83 -35.44
CA ASP A 36 26.80 -20.64 -35.18
C ASP A 36 26.05 -21.98 -34.96
N VAL A 37 26.15 -22.52 -33.75
CA VAL A 37 25.22 -23.56 -33.28
C VAL A 37 24.03 -22.85 -32.66
N GLU A 38 22.88 -22.97 -33.29
CA GLU A 38 21.62 -22.46 -32.71
C GLU A 38 21.33 -23.22 -31.40
N VAL A 39 21.35 -22.51 -30.27
CA VAL A 39 21.17 -23.09 -28.95
C VAL A 39 19.83 -22.65 -28.41
N THR A 40 18.92 -23.61 -28.23
CA THR A 40 17.63 -23.33 -27.57
C THR A 40 17.70 -23.77 -26.11
N GLN A 41 17.42 -22.84 -25.18
CA GLN A 41 17.39 -23.10 -23.76
C GLN A 41 15.97 -23.20 -23.24
N TYR A 42 15.61 -24.36 -22.69
CA TYR A 42 14.33 -24.60 -21.99
C TYR A 42 14.56 -24.53 -20.49
N ARG A 43 13.73 -23.75 -19.78
CA ARG A 43 13.82 -23.58 -18.32
C ARG A 43 12.64 -24.22 -17.63
N PHE A 44 12.94 -24.95 -16.55
CA PHE A 44 11.95 -25.67 -15.75
C PHE A 44 12.09 -25.26 -14.28
N SER A 45 11.02 -25.28 -13.54
CA SER A 45 10.99 -25.01 -12.12
C SER A 45 9.89 -25.83 -11.44
N GLU A 46 10.21 -26.44 -10.30
CA GLU A 46 9.28 -27.06 -9.39
C GLU A 46 8.66 -26.03 -8.41
N ASN A 47 9.28 -24.86 -8.31
CA ASN A 47 8.79 -23.79 -7.47
C ASN A 47 7.51 -23.19 -8.06
N PHE A 48 6.58 -22.82 -7.20
CA PHE A 48 5.41 -22.05 -7.61
C PHE A 48 5.84 -20.60 -7.86
N GLU A 49 6.27 -20.37 -9.11
CA GLU A 49 6.83 -19.08 -9.52
C GLU A 49 6.38 -18.69 -10.94
N CYS A 50 6.38 -17.40 -11.20
CA CYS A 50 6.15 -16.88 -12.54
C CYS A 50 7.36 -17.19 -13.44
N ARG A 51 7.14 -17.90 -14.54
CA ARG A 51 8.21 -18.27 -15.48
C ARG A 51 8.98 -17.07 -16.07
N PRO A 52 8.33 -15.97 -16.52
CA PRO A 52 9.05 -14.82 -17.08
C PRO A 52 9.79 -13.98 -16.03
N CYS A 53 9.13 -13.57 -14.94
CA CYS A 53 9.69 -12.61 -13.97
C CYS A 53 10.28 -13.27 -12.71
N ARG A 54 10.13 -14.59 -12.53
CA ARG A 54 10.68 -15.40 -11.42
C ARG A 54 10.18 -14.98 -10.02
N ILE A 55 9.06 -14.27 -9.95
CA ILE A 55 8.40 -13.98 -8.68
C ILE A 55 7.89 -15.30 -8.11
N LYS A 56 8.30 -15.61 -6.89
CA LYS A 56 7.80 -16.76 -6.14
C LYS A 56 6.47 -16.43 -5.50
N TYR A 57 5.52 -17.35 -5.63
CA TYR A 57 4.23 -17.28 -4.95
C TYR A 57 4.19 -18.29 -3.82
N GLU A 58 3.45 -17.98 -2.78
CA GLU A 58 3.11 -18.94 -1.75
C GLU A 58 2.10 -19.94 -2.30
N LEU A 59 2.27 -21.23 -1.97
CA LEU A 59 1.28 -22.25 -2.36
C LEU A 59 -0.07 -21.91 -1.73
N PRO A 60 -1.15 -21.86 -2.52
CA PRO A 60 -2.48 -21.57 -2.00
C PRO A 60 -2.89 -22.64 -0.97
N GLN A 61 -3.06 -22.21 0.26
CA GLN A 61 -3.56 -23.03 1.36
C GLN A 61 -4.92 -22.46 1.79
N PRO A 62 -5.85 -23.25 2.35
CA PRO A 62 -7.16 -22.75 2.76
C PRO A 62 -7.09 -21.52 3.68
N ARG A 63 -6.10 -21.47 4.57
CA ARG A 63 -5.86 -20.32 5.48
C ARG A 63 -5.46 -19.03 4.77
N LEU A 64 -4.97 -19.09 3.52
CA LEU A 64 -4.66 -17.92 2.70
C LEU A 64 -5.94 -17.15 2.35
N PHE A 65 -7.07 -17.83 2.21
CA PHE A 65 -8.37 -17.26 1.86
C PHE A 65 -9.21 -16.89 3.08
N SER A 66 -8.62 -16.87 4.28
CA SER A 66 -9.29 -16.49 5.51
C SER A 66 -8.80 -15.14 6.01
N PHE A 67 -9.67 -14.14 6.03
CA PHE A 67 -9.36 -12.83 6.61
C PHE A 67 -9.24 -12.85 8.15
N ASN A 68 -9.65 -13.95 8.82
CA ASN A 68 -9.44 -14.15 10.25
C ASN A 68 -8.09 -14.82 10.57
N SER A 69 -7.35 -15.23 9.55
CA SER A 69 -6.02 -15.81 9.70
C SER A 69 -4.97 -14.72 9.41
N PRO A 70 -3.94 -14.53 10.24
CA PRO A 70 -2.83 -13.63 9.94
C PRO A 70 -2.13 -13.96 8.62
N PHE A 71 -2.25 -15.22 8.16
CA PHE A 71 -1.68 -15.67 6.89
C PHE A 71 -2.45 -15.18 5.66
N GLY A 72 -3.78 -14.99 5.77
CA GLY A 72 -4.64 -14.55 4.68
C GLY A 72 -5.13 -13.11 4.80
N ALA A 73 -5.09 -12.55 6.00
CA ALA A 73 -5.55 -11.18 6.25
C ALA A 73 -4.66 -10.13 5.56
N CYS A 74 -5.27 -9.06 5.06
CA CYS A 74 -4.55 -7.89 4.60
C CYS A 74 -3.67 -7.33 5.72
N SER A 75 -2.40 -7.04 5.43
CA SER A 75 -1.40 -6.56 6.39
C SER A 75 -1.76 -5.19 6.99
N THR A 76 -2.45 -4.34 6.24
CA THR A 76 -2.80 -2.97 6.62
C THR A 76 -4.02 -2.92 7.52
N CYS A 77 -5.10 -3.62 7.18
CA CYS A 77 -6.33 -3.61 7.97
C CYS A 77 -6.51 -4.85 8.87
N HIS A 78 -5.59 -5.80 8.83
CA HIS A 78 -5.62 -7.04 9.61
C HIS A 78 -6.94 -7.82 9.46
N GLY A 79 -7.53 -7.80 8.26
CA GLY A 79 -8.77 -8.50 7.96
C GLY A 79 -10.06 -7.72 8.28
N PHE A 80 -9.97 -6.49 8.77
CA PHE A 80 -11.15 -5.66 9.06
C PHE A 80 -11.79 -5.05 7.82
N GLY A 81 -11.02 -4.85 6.74
CA GLY A 81 -11.49 -4.19 5.52
C GLY A 81 -11.46 -2.66 5.59
N ASN A 82 -11.37 -2.11 6.80
CA ASN A 82 -11.32 -0.69 7.09
C ASN A 82 -10.11 -0.35 7.96
N VAL A 83 -9.64 0.88 7.86
CA VAL A 83 -8.62 1.47 8.73
C VAL A 83 -9.20 2.71 9.42
N ILE A 84 -8.63 3.08 10.55
CA ILE A 84 -9.04 4.30 11.27
C ILE A 84 -8.09 5.41 10.87
N GLU A 85 -8.60 6.40 10.14
CA GLU A 85 -7.82 7.52 9.65
C GLU A 85 -8.38 8.87 10.11
N LEU A 86 -7.58 9.91 9.94
CA LEU A 86 -7.99 11.29 10.16
C LEU A 86 -9.04 11.69 9.12
N ASP A 87 -10.22 12.09 9.60
CA ASP A 87 -11.28 12.55 8.73
C ASP A 87 -11.32 14.08 8.70
N ILE A 88 -10.97 14.63 7.54
CA ILE A 88 -10.96 16.08 7.33
C ILE A 88 -12.36 16.68 7.48
N LYS A 89 -13.44 15.91 7.24
CA LYS A 89 -14.82 16.39 7.46
C LYS A 89 -15.11 16.60 8.94
N LEU A 90 -14.49 15.82 9.83
CA LEU A 90 -14.61 16.01 11.27
C LEU A 90 -13.70 17.14 11.77
N VAL A 91 -12.56 17.38 11.12
CA VAL A 91 -11.64 18.47 11.43
C VAL A 91 -12.22 19.83 10.98
N VAL A 92 -12.90 19.84 9.84
CA VAL A 92 -13.58 21.02 9.28
C VAL A 92 -15.06 20.69 9.06
N PRO A 93 -15.86 20.66 10.13
CA PRO A 93 -17.25 20.23 10.06
C PRO A 93 -18.15 21.24 9.31
N ASP A 94 -17.82 22.51 9.37
CA ASP A 94 -18.55 23.58 8.70
C ASP A 94 -17.71 24.18 7.56
N ARG A 95 -18.01 23.76 6.36
CA ARG A 95 -17.31 24.20 5.14
C ARG A 95 -17.67 25.63 4.71
N ALA A 96 -18.73 26.22 5.26
CA ALA A 96 -19.11 27.60 5.01
C ALA A 96 -18.27 28.61 5.82
N LYS A 97 -17.61 28.14 6.89
CA LYS A 97 -16.69 28.97 7.66
C LYS A 97 -15.34 29.10 6.96
N SER A 98 -14.77 30.29 7.08
CA SER A 98 -13.39 30.55 6.69
C SER A 98 -12.40 30.10 7.79
N ILE A 99 -11.12 29.98 7.44
CA ILE A 99 -10.07 29.68 8.42
C ILE A 99 -10.02 30.78 9.50
N ASN A 100 -10.24 32.05 9.13
CA ASN A 100 -10.31 33.16 10.08
C ASN A 100 -11.52 33.06 11.03
N GLN A 101 -12.58 32.39 10.61
CA GLN A 101 -13.77 32.10 11.40
C GLN A 101 -13.68 30.77 12.16
N ASN A 102 -12.48 30.23 12.35
CA ASN A 102 -12.20 28.97 13.02
C ASN A 102 -12.85 27.75 12.34
N ALA A 103 -12.80 27.65 11.01
CA ALA A 103 -13.23 26.47 10.27
C ALA A 103 -12.53 25.18 10.75
N ILE A 104 -11.27 25.29 11.17
CA ILE A 104 -10.48 24.15 11.68
C ILE A 104 -10.80 23.97 13.17
N GLU A 105 -11.75 23.08 13.45
CA GLU A 105 -12.33 22.88 14.78
C GLU A 105 -11.29 22.59 15.88
N PRO A 106 -10.32 21.65 15.72
CA PRO A 106 -9.33 21.36 16.75
C PRO A 106 -8.50 22.59 17.15
N TRP A 107 -8.25 23.53 16.23
CA TRP A 107 -7.48 24.74 16.52
C TRP A 107 -8.30 25.90 17.09
N SER A 108 -9.62 25.77 17.15
CA SER A 108 -10.48 26.69 17.89
C SER A 108 -10.32 26.55 19.41
N LYS A 109 -9.80 25.39 19.88
CA LYS A 109 -9.60 25.14 21.29
C LYS A 109 -8.42 25.98 21.83
N PRO A 110 -8.54 26.55 23.04
CA PRO A 110 -7.50 27.44 23.59
C PRO A 110 -6.10 26.84 23.59
N HIS A 111 -6.01 25.54 23.90
CA HIS A 111 -4.73 24.82 24.00
C HIS A 111 -4.00 24.68 22.64
N TYR A 112 -4.73 24.72 21.53
CA TYR A 112 -4.20 24.48 20.18
C TYR A 112 -4.23 25.71 19.26
N ARG A 113 -4.63 26.89 19.75
CA ARG A 113 -4.69 28.15 18.98
C ARG A 113 -3.35 28.57 18.36
N SER A 114 -2.23 28.17 18.95
CA SER A 114 -0.90 28.44 18.42
C SER A 114 -0.67 27.85 17.02
N HIS A 115 -1.36 26.75 16.68
CA HIS A 115 -1.28 26.16 15.35
C HIS A 115 -1.97 27.04 14.29
N LEU A 116 -3.08 27.70 14.63
CA LEU A 116 -3.72 28.67 13.75
C LEU A 116 -2.77 29.86 13.48
N ALA A 117 -2.06 30.34 14.50
CA ALA A 117 -1.07 31.41 14.34
C ALA A 117 0.10 30.98 13.42
N LYS A 118 0.55 29.72 13.51
CA LYS A 118 1.56 29.17 12.60
C LYS A 118 1.05 29.12 11.16
N LEU A 119 -0.18 28.63 10.94
CA LEU A 119 -0.82 28.66 9.62
C LEU A 119 -0.89 30.07 9.07
N LYS A 120 -1.38 31.06 9.86
CA LYS A 120 -1.48 32.47 9.43
C LYS A 120 -0.13 33.06 8.98
N ARG A 121 0.97 32.66 9.63
CA ARG A 121 2.32 33.08 9.26
C ARG A 121 2.76 32.43 7.94
N ALA A 122 2.58 31.13 7.81
CA ALA A 122 2.95 30.38 6.61
C ALA A 122 2.12 30.80 5.38
N ALA A 123 0.82 31.04 5.56
CA ALA A 123 -0.13 31.42 4.52
C ALA A 123 0.26 32.72 3.79
N ARG A 124 0.91 33.69 4.49
CA ARG A 124 1.35 34.99 3.89
C ARG A 124 2.31 34.82 2.72
N GLY A 125 3.20 33.80 2.81
CA GLY A 125 4.18 33.50 1.75
C GLY A 125 3.65 32.66 0.60
N HIS A 126 2.43 32.09 0.73
CA HIS A 126 1.89 31.11 -0.22
C HIS A 126 0.54 31.53 -0.85
N GLY A 127 0.09 32.77 -0.62
CA GLY A 127 -1.12 33.30 -1.25
C GLY A 127 -2.43 32.63 -0.80
N ILE A 128 -2.46 32.00 0.39
CA ILE A 128 -3.63 31.27 0.89
C ILE A 128 -4.72 32.25 1.33
N ARG A 129 -5.92 32.11 0.78
CA ARG A 129 -7.07 33.00 1.01
C ARG A 129 -7.83 32.65 2.30
N MET A 130 -7.28 33.04 3.44
CA MET A 130 -7.75 32.71 4.79
C MET A 130 -9.18 33.20 5.13
N SER A 131 -9.70 34.17 4.36
CA SER A 131 -11.03 34.77 4.57
C SER A 131 -12.14 34.10 3.78
N LEU A 132 -11.81 33.29 2.78
CA LEU A 132 -12.80 32.55 2.01
C LEU A 132 -13.33 31.35 2.81
N PRO A 133 -14.61 30.97 2.60
CA PRO A 133 -15.15 29.70 3.08
C PRO A 133 -14.24 28.52 2.70
N TRP A 134 -14.09 27.56 3.60
CA TRP A 134 -13.28 26.36 3.34
C TRP A 134 -13.68 25.63 2.05
N GLY A 135 -14.98 25.60 1.75
CA GLY A 135 -15.51 24.99 0.54
C GLY A 135 -15.09 25.67 -0.76
N GLU A 136 -14.74 26.96 -0.70
CA GLU A 136 -14.35 27.80 -1.86
C GLU A 136 -12.83 27.90 -2.04
N LEU A 137 -12.03 27.35 -1.12
CA LEU A 137 -10.59 27.24 -1.28
C LEU A 137 -10.29 26.27 -2.43
N SER A 138 -9.22 26.57 -3.19
CA SER A 138 -8.73 25.64 -4.22
C SER A 138 -8.20 24.34 -3.59
N ASP A 139 -8.03 23.30 -4.40
CA ASP A 139 -7.44 22.04 -3.94
C ASP A 139 -6.01 22.23 -3.45
N GLU A 140 -5.25 23.12 -4.08
CA GLU A 140 -3.89 23.46 -3.69
C GLU A 140 -3.86 24.17 -2.33
N GLU A 141 -4.76 25.15 -2.12
CA GLU A 141 -4.88 25.83 -0.84
C GLU A 141 -5.28 24.85 0.28
N ARG A 142 -6.27 23.98 0.02
CA ARG A 142 -6.67 22.94 0.99
C ARG A 142 -5.52 21.98 1.28
N ARG A 143 -4.79 21.53 0.24
CA ARG A 143 -3.63 20.66 0.39
C ARG A 143 -2.56 21.33 1.26
N PHE A 144 -2.23 22.58 1.00
CA PHE A 144 -1.28 23.34 1.83
C PHE A 144 -1.71 23.39 3.31
N VAL A 145 -2.98 23.67 3.59
CA VAL A 145 -3.48 23.70 4.97
C VAL A 145 -3.43 22.32 5.64
N ILE A 146 -3.69 21.25 4.88
CA ILE A 146 -3.73 19.88 5.38
C ILE A 146 -2.32 19.31 5.57
N GLU A 147 -1.44 19.45 4.57
CA GLU A 147 -0.12 18.79 4.52
C GLU A 147 1.01 19.68 5.02
N GLY A 148 0.87 21.01 4.86
CA GLY A 148 1.90 21.98 5.22
C GLY A 148 2.81 22.38 4.07
N ASP A 149 3.89 23.11 4.39
CA ASP A 149 4.88 23.63 3.44
C ASP A 149 6.19 22.81 3.37
N GLY A 150 6.29 21.78 4.20
CA GLY A 150 7.50 20.96 4.33
C GLY A 150 8.71 21.67 4.98
N LYS A 151 8.60 22.95 5.31
CA LYS A 151 9.74 23.75 5.82
C LYS A 151 9.57 24.29 7.24
N GLY A 152 8.35 24.51 7.70
CA GLY A 152 8.12 25.06 9.05
C GLY A 152 6.67 24.95 9.51
N TYR A 153 5.76 24.80 8.58
CA TYR A 153 4.36 24.54 8.85
C TYR A 153 4.00 23.10 8.44
N SER A 154 3.69 22.29 9.41
CA SER A 154 3.45 20.83 9.22
C SER A 154 2.01 20.48 8.89
N GLY A 155 1.15 21.46 8.66
CA GLY A 155 -0.25 21.22 8.33
C GLY A 155 -1.08 20.64 9.47
N ILE A 156 -2.33 20.34 9.14
CA ILE A 156 -3.25 19.58 10.00
C ILE A 156 -2.68 18.17 10.26
N GLN A 157 -2.15 17.51 9.24
CA GLN A 157 -1.57 16.18 9.37
C GLN A 157 -0.43 16.15 10.39
N GLY A 158 0.53 17.07 10.29
CA GLY A 158 1.63 17.14 11.23
C GLY A 158 1.20 17.46 12.66
N PHE A 159 0.15 18.27 12.83
CA PHE A 159 -0.46 18.48 14.13
C PHE A 159 -0.99 17.17 14.74
N PHE A 160 -1.76 16.40 13.99
CA PHE A 160 -2.29 15.13 14.44
C PHE A 160 -1.19 14.07 14.66
N GLN A 161 -0.20 14.00 13.78
CA GLN A 161 0.98 13.14 13.98
C GLN A 161 1.73 13.48 15.29
N GLY A 162 1.84 14.76 15.61
CA GLY A 162 2.42 15.21 16.89
C GLY A 162 1.63 14.75 18.11
N LEU A 163 0.31 14.67 18.00
CA LEU A 163 -0.57 14.15 19.03
C LEU A 163 -0.50 12.62 19.13
N GLU A 164 -0.36 11.91 18.01
CA GLU A 164 -0.17 10.45 18.01
C GLU A 164 1.00 9.99 18.88
N ARG A 165 2.11 10.71 18.83
CA ARG A 165 3.29 10.44 19.67
C ARG A 165 2.98 10.56 21.16
N LYS A 166 1.89 11.24 21.53
CA LYS A 166 1.43 11.46 22.91
C LYS A 166 0.16 10.65 23.25
N LYS A 167 -0.22 9.68 22.42
CA LYS A 167 -1.43 8.85 22.62
C LYS A 167 -1.42 8.00 23.88
N TYR A 168 -0.27 7.89 24.57
CA TYR A 168 -0.18 7.29 25.90
C TYR A 168 -1.00 8.05 26.95
N LYS A 169 -1.30 9.35 26.72
CA LYS A 169 -2.16 10.16 27.58
C LYS A 169 -3.64 9.96 27.23
N VAL A 170 -4.47 9.60 28.20
CA VAL A 170 -5.89 9.29 27.99
C VAL A 170 -6.64 10.44 27.30
N HIS A 171 -6.46 11.68 27.76
CA HIS A 171 -7.13 12.85 27.17
C HIS A 171 -6.75 13.11 25.70
N VAL A 172 -5.52 12.74 25.30
CA VAL A 172 -5.07 12.85 23.92
C VAL A 172 -5.75 11.78 23.06
N ARG A 173 -5.89 10.54 23.55
CA ARG A 173 -6.64 9.49 22.84
C ARG A 173 -8.09 9.87 22.61
N VAL A 174 -8.75 10.39 23.65
CA VAL A 174 -10.14 10.87 23.56
C VAL A 174 -10.25 12.05 22.59
N PHE A 175 -9.26 12.94 22.56
CA PHE A 175 -9.25 14.02 21.59
C PHE A 175 -9.08 13.50 20.16
N LEU A 176 -8.13 12.61 19.90
CA LEU A 176 -7.87 12.03 18.59
C LEU A 176 -9.08 11.27 18.03
N SER A 177 -9.80 10.52 18.89
CA SER A 177 -10.95 9.72 18.44
C SER A 177 -12.10 10.56 17.87
N ARG A 178 -12.19 11.84 18.23
CA ARG A 178 -13.23 12.76 17.70
C ARG A 178 -13.05 13.15 16.25
N TYR A 179 -11.82 13.01 15.72
CA TYR A 179 -11.46 13.45 14.37
C TYR A 179 -11.08 12.28 13.46
N ARG A 180 -11.47 11.07 13.85
CA ARG A 180 -11.19 9.85 13.12
C ARG A 180 -12.47 9.17 12.69
N SER A 181 -12.43 8.60 11.50
CA SER A 181 -13.48 7.73 10.99
C SER A 181 -12.90 6.44 10.41
N TYR A 182 -13.78 5.48 10.22
CA TYR A 182 -13.45 4.28 9.47
C TYR A 182 -13.48 4.60 7.98
N VAL A 183 -12.37 4.38 7.30
CA VAL A 183 -12.28 4.47 5.84
C VAL A 183 -11.96 3.09 5.28
N THR A 184 -12.43 2.82 4.08
CA THR A 184 -12.09 1.58 3.38
C THR A 184 -10.57 1.46 3.28
N CYS A 185 -10.04 0.29 3.60
CA CYS A 185 -8.60 0.04 3.56
C CYS A 185 -8.07 0.32 2.15
N PRO A 186 -7.07 1.20 1.99
CA PRO A 186 -6.56 1.58 0.67
C PRO A 186 -5.80 0.45 -0.03
N GLU A 187 -5.30 -0.54 0.73
CA GLU A 187 -4.54 -1.64 0.16
C GLU A 187 -5.44 -2.77 -0.36
N CYS A 188 -6.41 -3.18 0.43
CA CYS A 188 -7.31 -4.28 0.02
C CYS A 188 -8.66 -3.80 -0.51
N GLU A 189 -8.92 -2.48 -0.53
CA GLU A 189 -10.17 -1.90 -1.03
C GLU A 189 -11.43 -2.53 -0.42
N GLY A 190 -11.33 -2.93 0.86
CA GLY A 190 -12.41 -3.61 1.58
C GLY A 190 -12.42 -5.13 1.44
N ALA A 191 -11.60 -5.72 0.59
CA ALA A 191 -11.54 -7.18 0.36
C ALA A 191 -11.05 -7.98 1.58
N ARG A 192 -10.43 -7.35 2.57
CA ARG A 192 -9.92 -7.95 3.83
C ARG A 192 -8.76 -8.91 3.68
N LEU A 193 -8.51 -9.39 2.48
CA LEU A 193 -7.49 -10.37 2.16
C LEU A 193 -6.22 -9.69 1.61
N ARG A 194 -5.09 -10.35 1.83
CA ARG A 194 -3.82 -9.95 1.26
C ARG A 194 -3.81 -10.14 -0.26
N GLN A 195 -2.86 -9.47 -0.94
CA GLN A 195 -2.79 -9.46 -2.41
C GLN A 195 -2.67 -10.87 -2.99
N GLU A 196 -1.84 -11.73 -2.38
CA GLU A 196 -1.58 -13.08 -2.86
C GLU A 196 -2.85 -13.95 -2.87
N ALA A 197 -3.77 -13.73 -1.94
CA ALA A 197 -5.07 -14.39 -1.93
C ALA A 197 -6.00 -13.85 -3.03
N ARG A 198 -5.94 -12.54 -3.28
CA ARG A 198 -6.76 -11.88 -4.29
C ARG A 198 -6.31 -12.18 -5.73
N ASP A 199 -5.04 -12.56 -5.91
CA ASP A 199 -4.48 -12.91 -7.22
C ASP A 199 -4.86 -14.34 -7.66
N VAL A 200 -5.33 -15.19 -6.75
CA VAL A 200 -5.79 -16.53 -7.08
C VAL A 200 -7.15 -16.47 -7.78
N ARG A 201 -7.23 -17.12 -8.94
CA ARG A 201 -8.44 -17.18 -9.75
C ARG A 201 -8.92 -18.62 -9.92
N VAL A 202 -10.22 -18.80 -9.87
CA VAL A 202 -10.91 -20.06 -10.17
C VAL A 202 -12.00 -19.76 -11.20
N GLY A 203 -11.88 -20.32 -12.40
CA GLY A 203 -12.79 -20.01 -13.49
C GLY A 203 -12.81 -18.50 -13.84
N ASP A 204 -11.63 -17.89 -13.89
CA ASP A 204 -11.39 -16.45 -14.15
C ASP A 204 -11.92 -15.48 -13.07
N ARG A 205 -12.47 -15.97 -11.96
CA ARG A 205 -12.96 -15.16 -10.85
C ARG A 205 -12.02 -15.24 -9.66
N THR A 206 -11.85 -14.12 -9.00
CA THR A 206 -11.17 -14.03 -7.70
C THR A 206 -12.13 -14.39 -6.57
N ILE A 207 -11.60 -14.65 -5.36
CA ILE A 207 -12.42 -14.92 -4.18
C ILE A 207 -13.38 -13.77 -3.82
N ASN A 208 -13.05 -12.54 -4.22
CA ASN A 208 -13.88 -11.36 -3.94
C ASN A 208 -15.05 -11.21 -4.95
N GLU A 209 -15.02 -11.95 -6.05
CA GLU A 209 -16.02 -11.92 -7.14
C GLU A 209 -16.99 -13.12 -7.06
N VAL A 210 -16.79 -14.00 -6.07
CA VAL A 210 -17.66 -15.14 -5.77
C VAL A 210 -18.56 -14.84 -4.60
#